data_389ee9bf47e75cc1b00646e383de1639
#
_entry.id   389ee9bf47e75cc1b00646e383de1639
#
_cell.length_a   1.000
_cell.length_b   1.000
_cell.length_c   1.000
_cell.angle_alpha   90.00
_cell.angle_beta   90.00
_cell.angle_gamma   90.00
#
_symmetry.space_group_name_H-M   'P 1'
#
loop_
_entity.id
_entity.type
_entity.pdbx_description
1 polymer ?
#
loop_
_entity_poly.entity_id
_entity_poly.type
_entity_poly.pdbx_seq_one_letter_code
_entity_poly.pdbx_strand_id
1 'polypeptide(L)'
;MAKPLLQIALDSPTLEKALWDVKQAENSVDIIEAGTILAFGEGMKGIAVLRALHPNHIIVCDLKTTDGGAMLAKMAFEAGADWLTVSAAAHPATKAACKKVADEFNAQHPNAKVKKEIQIEIYGNWSLEDAKAWVESGITQAIYHRSRDAELAGKTWTTEDIHLMQKLSDLGIQLSITGGIIPEDIHLFKEIKNVKAFIAGRALVGEKGQETADKLRAEIDAYWE
;
A
#
# COMPACT_ATOMS: atom_id res chain seq x y z
N MET A 1 -2.51 14.10 14.69
CA MET A 1 -2.22 12.78 14.03
C MET A 1 -1.40 13.06 12.78
N ALA A 2 -0.48 12.16 12.36
CA ALA A 2 0.23 12.39 11.10
C ALA A 2 -0.78 12.36 9.95
N LYS A 3 -0.63 13.29 8.98
CA LYS A 3 -1.49 13.37 7.81
C LYS A 3 -1.29 12.12 6.94
N PRO A 4 -2.37 11.42 6.53
CA PRO A 4 -2.27 10.28 5.63
C PRO A 4 -1.69 10.66 4.26
N LEU A 5 -0.92 9.74 3.70
CA LEU A 5 -0.41 9.85 2.34
C LEU A 5 -1.49 9.46 1.32
N LEU A 6 -1.33 9.93 0.08
CA LEU A 6 -2.15 9.49 -1.04
C LEU A 6 -1.33 8.59 -1.97
N GLN A 7 -1.88 7.43 -2.28
CA GLN A 7 -1.24 6.40 -3.10
C GLN A 7 -2.06 6.10 -4.35
N ILE A 8 -1.40 6.10 -5.50
CA ILE A 8 -1.96 5.57 -6.74
C ILE A 8 -1.55 4.11 -6.92
N ALA A 9 -2.52 3.22 -7.16
CA ALA A 9 -2.28 1.82 -7.51
C ALA A 9 -2.43 1.62 -9.02
N LEU A 10 -1.33 1.19 -9.66
CA LEU A 10 -1.25 0.99 -11.11
C LEU A 10 -1.50 -0.49 -11.44
N ASP A 11 -2.75 -0.82 -11.75
CA ASP A 11 -3.20 -2.17 -12.13
C ASP A 11 -3.32 -2.34 -13.65
N SER A 12 -2.50 -1.64 -14.41
CA SER A 12 -2.43 -1.77 -15.86
C SER A 12 -1.61 -2.99 -16.26
N PRO A 13 -1.99 -3.73 -17.32
CA PRO A 13 -1.24 -4.92 -17.73
C PRO A 13 0.11 -4.60 -18.41
N THR A 14 0.33 -3.36 -18.80
CA THR A 14 1.55 -2.90 -19.48
C THR A 14 2.15 -1.67 -18.81
N LEU A 15 3.47 -1.59 -18.87
CA LEU A 15 4.22 -0.45 -18.33
C LEU A 15 3.86 0.86 -19.04
N GLU A 16 3.66 0.83 -20.37
CA GLU A 16 3.27 2.01 -21.14
C GLU A 16 1.99 2.64 -20.58
N LYS A 17 0.95 1.82 -20.37
CA LYS A 17 -0.31 2.30 -19.81
C LYS A 17 -0.14 2.80 -18.37
N ALA A 18 0.63 2.09 -17.55
CA ALA A 18 0.92 2.49 -16.18
C ALA A 18 1.63 3.84 -16.11
N LEU A 19 2.63 4.08 -16.97
CA LEU A 19 3.34 5.36 -17.05
C LEU A 19 2.44 6.50 -17.51
N TRP A 20 1.53 6.23 -18.45
CA TRP A 20 0.53 7.21 -18.84
C TRP A 20 -0.43 7.55 -17.68
N ASP A 21 -0.90 6.53 -16.95
CA ASP A 21 -1.81 6.71 -15.83
C ASP A 21 -1.17 7.51 -14.68
N VAL A 22 0.05 7.14 -14.26
CA VAL A 22 0.70 7.84 -13.15
C VAL A 22 0.96 9.32 -13.47
N LYS A 23 1.28 9.63 -14.72
CA LYS A 23 1.50 11.01 -15.17
C LYS A 23 0.29 11.91 -14.97
N GLN A 24 -0.92 11.33 -14.96
CA GLN A 24 -2.16 12.09 -14.75
C GLN A 24 -2.39 12.50 -13.29
N ALA A 25 -1.64 11.94 -12.32
CA ALA A 25 -1.86 12.19 -10.90
C ALA A 25 -0.55 12.38 -10.09
N GLU A 26 0.62 12.27 -10.72
CA GLU A 26 1.93 12.23 -10.04
C GLU A 26 2.21 13.44 -9.13
N ASN A 27 1.65 14.61 -9.45
CA ASN A 27 1.89 15.82 -8.66
C ASN A 27 1.10 15.86 -7.34
N SER A 28 0.07 15.04 -7.19
CA SER A 28 -0.81 15.04 -6.01
C SER A 28 -0.71 13.76 -5.17
N VAL A 29 0.07 12.77 -5.62
CA VAL A 29 0.29 11.52 -4.87
C VAL A 29 1.68 11.49 -4.24
N ASP A 30 1.80 10.82 -3.11
CA ASP A 30 3.06 10.61 -2.39
C ASP A 30 3.68 9.25 -2.71
N ILE A 31 2.83 8.29 -3.08
CA ILE A 31 3.18 6.88 -3.26
C ILE A 31 2.69 6.40 -4.61
N ILE A 32 3.57 5.70 -5.33
CA ILE A 32 3.25 5.03 -6.59
C ILE A 32 3.43 3.52 -6.38
N GLU A 33 2.35 2.79 -6.61
CA GLU A 33 2.34 1.34 -6.47
C GLU A 33 2.31 0.67 -7.84
N ALA A 34 3.28 -0.22 -8.06
CA ALA A 34 3.12 -1.24 -9.09
C ALA A 34 2.15 -2.29 -8.54
N GLY A 35 0.87 -2.16 -8.89
CA GLY A 35 -0.19 -3.06 -8.49
C GLY A 35 0.07 -4.49 -8.96
N THR A 36 -0.65 -5.46 -8.40
CA THR A 36 -0.42 -6.88 -8.65
C THR A 36 -0.40 -7.22 -10.15
N ILE A 37 -1.32 -6.64 -10.93
CA ILE A 37 -1.40 -6.93 -12.37
C ILE A 37 -0.15 -6.43 -13.10
N LEU A 38 0.30 -5.22 -12.80
CA LEU A 38 1.52 -4.66 -13.40
C LEU A 38 2.76 -5.43 -12.96
N ALA A 39 2.86 -5.75 -11.68
CA ALA A 39 4.00 -6.50 -11.13
C ALA A 39 4.12 -7.89 -11.75
N PHE A 40 3.02 -8.58 -12.00
CA PHE A 40 3.04 -9.87 -12.70
C PHE A 40 3.30 -9.75 -14.21
N GLY A 41 2.77 -8.70 -14.85
CA GLY A 41 2.95 -8.48 -16.29
C GLY A 41 4.36 -8.05 -16.67
N GLU A 42 4.94 -7.11 -15.93
CA GLU A 42 6.22 -6.45 -16.26
C GLU A 42 7.38 -6.88 -15.34
N GLY A 43 7.07 -7.57 -14.25
CA GLY A 43 8.06 -8.03 -13.27
C GLY A 43 8.85 -6.88 -12.63
N MET A 44 10.04 -7.19 -12.15
CA MET A 44 10.93 -6.21 -11.49
C MET A 44 11.40 -5.09 -12.42
N LYS A 45 11.34 -5.28 -13.72
CA LYS A 45 11.64 -4.22 -14.71
C LYS A 45 10.66 -3.06 -14.57
N GLY A 46 9.38 -3.35 -14.39
CA GLY A 46 8.36 -2.31 -14.15
C GLY A 46 8.67 -1.48 -12.91
N ILE A 47 9.07 -2.14 -11.80
CA ILE A 47 9.47 -1.47 -10.56
C ILE A 47 10.69 -0.55 -10.79
N ALA A 48 11.72 -1.06 -11.48
CA ALA A 48 12.94 -0.30 -11.74
C ALA A 48 12.67 0.94 -12.61
N VAL A 49 11.79 0.85 -13.59
CA VAL A 49 11.40 2.00 -14.42
C VAL A 49 10.62 3.02 -13.61
N LEU A 50 9.63 2.60 -12.78
CA LEU A 50 8.89 3.51 -11.90
C LEU A 50 9.85 4.24 -10.97
N ARG A 51 10.80 3.54 -10.33
CA ARG A 51 11.81 4.17 -9.47
C ARG A 51 12.67 5.18 -10.21
N ALA A 52 13.12 4.85 -11.43
CA ALA A 52 13.98 5.73 -12.22
C ALA A 52 13.27 7.03 -12.63
N LEU A 53 11.98 6.95 -12.98
CA LEU A 53 11.18 8.11 -13.40
C LEU A 53 10.63 8.92 -12.22
N HIS A 54 10.40 8.28 -11.07
CA HIS A 54 9.82 8.90 -9.88
C HIS A 54 10.73 8.76 -8.65
N PRO A 55 11.95 9.38 -8.67
CA PRO A 55 12.97 9.15 -7.64
C PRO A 55 12.57 9.67 -6.25
N ASN A 56 11.63 10.61 -6.18
CA ASN A 56 11.20 11.24 -4.94
C ASN A 56 9.93 10.62 -4.32
N HIS A 57 9.21 9.77 -5.06
CA HIS A 57 8.04 9.08 -4.56
C HIS A 57 8.41 7.81 -3.79
N ILE A 58 7.57 7.39 -2.89
CA ILE A 58 7.63 6.04 -2.32
C ILE A 58 7.15 5.08 -3.40
N ILE A 59 7.89 4.00 -3.65
CA ILE A 59 7.51 2.95 -4.62
C ILE A 59 7.10 1.70 -3.86
N VAL A 60 5.88 1.22 -4.14
CA VAL A 60 5.35 -0.03 -3.59
C VAL A 60 5.35 -1.11 -4.66
N CYS A 61 5.84 -2.29 -4.29
CA CYS A 61 5.75 -3.50 -5.11
C CYS A 61 4.66 -4.42 -4.54
N ASP A 62 3.52 -4.51 -5.23
CA ASP A 62 2.37 -5.27 -4.77
C ASP A 62 2.40 -6.72 -5.29
N LEU A 63 3.22 -7.57 -4.65
CA LEU A 63 3.32 -9.00 -4.98
C LEU A 63 2.34 -9.88 -4.21
N LYS A 64 1.72 -9.37 -3.16
CA LYS A 64 0.90 -10.19 -2.24
C LYS A 64 1.63 -11.47 -1.84
N THR A 65 2.92 -11.32 -1.50
CA THR A 65 3.84 -12.43 -1.27
C THR A 65 3.26 -13.47 -0.32
N THR A 66 3.18 -14.72 -0.77
CA THR A 66 2.65 -15.84 0.02
C THR A 66 3.70 -16.87 0.37
N ASP A 67 4.76 -16.98 -0.44
CA ASP A 67 5.91 -17.88 -0.27
C ASP A 67 7.15 -17.30 -0.95
N GLY A 68 8.34 -17.91 -0.74
CA GLY A 68 9.59 -17.43 -1.31
C GLY A 68 10.01 -16.04 -0.80
N GLY A 69 9.57 -15.63 0.39
CA GLY A 69 9.61 -14.27 0.90
C GLY A 69 10.95 -13.59 0.80
N ALA A 70 12.04 -14.25 1.22
CA ALA A 70 13.38 -13.65 1.17
C ALA A 70 13.82 -13.28 -0.25
N MET A 71 13.58 -14.18 -1.23
CA MET A 71 13.97 -13.94 -2.62
C MET A 71 13.14 -12.84 -3.25
N LEU A 72 11.82 -12.87 -3.07
CA LEU A 72 10.92 -11.87 -3.64
C LEU A 72 11.17 -10.47 -3.02
N ALA A 73 11.37 -10.39 -1.71
CA ALA A 73 11.72 -9.15 -1.05
C ALA A 73 13.04 -8.57 -1.56
N LYS A 74 14.07 -9.42 -1.70
CA LYS A 74 15.36 -9.00 -2.26
C LYS A 74 15.19 -8.45 -3.67
N MET A 75 14.53 -9.17 -4.55
CA MET A 75 14.28 -8.74 -5.95
C MET A 75 13.53 -7.39 -5.99
N ALA A 76 12.48 -7.22 -5.18
CA ALA A 76 11.70 -5.99 -5.15
C ALA A 76 12.54 -4.78 -4.68
N PHE A 77 13.31 -4.94 -3.61
CA PHE A 77 14.12 -3.85 -3.06
C PHE A 77 15.33 -3.52 -3.95
N GLU A 78 15.97 -4.51 -4.56
CA GLU A 78 17.02 -4.30 -5.57
C GLU A 78 16.50 -3.56 -6.81
N ALA A 79 15.25 -3.83 -7.21
CA ALA A 79 14.58 -3.10 -8.29
C ALA A 79 14.17 -1.66 -7.91
N GLY A 80 14.27 -1.28 -6.64
CA GLY A 80 14.01 0.08 -6.17
C GLY A 80 12.68 0.28 -5.45
N ALA A 81 11.92 -0.78 -5.13
CA ALA A 81 10.77 -0.67 -4.25
C ALA A 81 11.21 -0.20 -2.86
N ASP A 82 10.37 0.60 -2.21
CA ASP A 82 10.52 0.96 -0.80
C ASP A 82 9.69 0.03 0.09
N TRP A 83 8.48 -0.29 -0.34
CA TRP A 83 7.58 -1.18 0.39
C TRP A 83 7.17 -2.38 -0.46
N LEU A 84 6.97 -3.50 0.23
CA LEU A 84 6.54 -4.77 -0.37
C LEU A 84 5.29 -5.28 0.33
N THR A 85 4.28 -5.70 -0.43
CA THR A 85 3.10 -6.34 0.15
C THR A 85 3.32 -7.83 0.38
N VAL A 86 2.84 -8.29 1.53
CA VAL A 86 2.86 -9.70 1.96
C VAL A 86 1.46 -10.07 2.42
N SER A 87 0.94 -11.19 1.93
CA SER A 87 -0.40 -11.66 2.30
C SER A 87 -0.51 -11.94 3.81
N ALA A 88 -1.60 -11.51 4.43
CA ALA A 88 -1.93 -11.90 5.80
C ALA A 88 -2.01 -13.42 5.96
N ALA A 89 -2.47 -14.14 4.94
CA ALA A 89 -2.57 -15.60 4.92
C ALA A 89 -1.22 -16.32 4.70
N ALA A 90 -0.12 -15.59 4.39
CA ALA A 90 1.20 -16.19 4.26
C ALA A 90 1.66 -16.81 5.58
N HIS A 91 2.49 -17.86 5.51
CA HIS A 91 3.07 -18.46 6.70
C HIS A 91 3.90 -17.43 7.50
N PRO A 92 3.90 -17.44 8.85
CA PRO A 92 4.70 -16.51 9.65
C PRO A 92 6.18 -16.45 9.25
N ALA A 93 6.78 -17.60 8.88
CA ALA A 93 8.16 -17.64 8.39
C ALA A 93 8.39 -16.85 7.11
N THR A 94 7.40 -16.79 6.21
CA THR A 94 7.48 -15.96 4.99
C THR A 94 7.50 -14.46 5.33
N LYS A 95 6.62 -14.03 6.24
CA LYS A 95 6.59 -12.65 6.75
C LYS A 95 7.92 -12.27 7.40
N ALA A 96 8.43 -13.14 8.28
CA ALA A 96 9.72 -12.95 8.95
C ALA A 96 10.89 -12.89 7.96
N ALA A 97 10.89 -13.73 6.92
CA ALA A 97 11.91 -13.72 5.88
C ALA A 97 11.91 -12.41 5.07
N CYS A 98 10.73 -11.89 4.69
CA CYS A 98 10.61 -10.59 4.03
C CYS A 98 11.12 -9.46 4.93
N LYS A 99 10.70 -9.47 6.22
CA LYS A 99 11.12 -8.44 7.20
C LYS A 99 12.62 -8.43 7.39
N LYS A 100 13.25 -9.61 7.52
CA LYS A 100 14.70 -9.73 7.66
C LYS A 100 15.44 -9.07 6.49
N VAL A 101 14.99 -9.29 5.25
CA VAL A 101 15.60 -8.66 4.06
C VAL A 101 15.43 -7.15 4.11
N ALA A 102 14.25 -6.62 4.49
CA ALA A 102 14.04 -5.19 4.65
C ALA A 102 15.00 -4.59 5.69
N ASP A 103 15.21 -5.27 6.82
CA ASP A 103 16.12 -4.81 7.87
C ASP A 103 17.59 -4.81 7.40
N GLU A 104 18.01 -5.83 6.64
CA GLU A 104 19.35 -5.90 6.05
C GLU A 104 19.60 -4.74 5.08
N PHE A 105 18.63 -4.41 4.21
CA PHE A 105 18.71 -3.24 3.33
C PHE A 105 18.79 -1.93 4.12
N ASN A 106 17.97 -1.79 5.16
CA ASN A 106 17.97 -0.60 6.01
C ASN A 106 19.29 -0.43 6.78
N ALA A 107 19.90 -1.53 7.24
CA ALA A 107 21.20 -1.51 7.90
C ALA A 107 22.33 -1.08 6.94
N GLN A 108 22.27 -1.49 5.67
CA GLN A 108 23.21 -1.08 4.63
C GLN A 108 23.02 0.39 4.20
N HIS A 109 21.83 0.95 4.38
CA HIS A 109 21.47 2.30 3.97
C HIS A 109 20.86 3.11 5.14
N PRO A 110 21.62 3.37 6.22
CA PRO A 110 21.09 3.98 7.45
C PRO A 110 20.52 5.39 7.22
N ASN A 111 21.03 6.11 6.23
CA ASN A 111 20.64 7.49 5.89
C ASN A 111 19.56 7.56 4.80
N ALA A 112 18.97 6.44 4.37
CA ALA A 112 17.88 6.47 3.40
C ALA A 112 16.67 7.23 3.97
N LYS A 113 16.12 8.17 3.18
CA LYS A 113 14.97 8.99 3.56
C LYS A 113 13.72 8.12 3.81
N VAL A 114 13.54 7.10 2.98
CA VAL A 114 12.46 6.12 3.12
C VAL A 114 13.09 4.78 3.46
N LYS A 115 12.59 4.13 4.51
CA LYS A 115 13.04 2.79 4.90
C LYS A 115 12.32 1.74 4.07
N LYS A 116 13.00 0.61 3.86
CA LYS A 116 12.37 -0.58 3.28
C LYS A 116 11.45 -1.20 4.33
N GLU A 117 10.20 -1.42 3.97
CA GLU A 117 9.18 -1.94 4.89
C GLU A 117 8.31 -3.01 4.23
N ILE A 118 7.68 -3.80 5.10
CA ILE A 118 6.71 -4.82 4.71
C ILE A 118 5.33 -4.31 5.09
N GLN A 119 4.38 -4.41 4.16
CA GLN A 119 2.97 -4.12 4.39
C GLN A 119 2.19 -5.43 4.37
N ILE A 120 1.50 -5.76 5.44
CA ILE A 120 0.61 -6.93 5.46
C ILE A 120 -0.69 -6.58 4.78
N GLU A 121 -1.01 -7.23 3.67
CA GLU A 121 -2.29 -7.07 3.01
C GLU A 121 -3.33 -7.98 3.65
N ILE A 122 -4.34 -7.34 4.25
CA ILE A 122 -5.31 -7.98 5.13
C ILE A 122 -6.49 -8.51 4.30
N TYR A 123 -6.47 -9.82 4.06
CA TYR A 123 -7.59 -10.60 3.53
C TYR A 123 -7.40 -12.09 3.87
N GLY A 124 -8.44 -12.89 3.62
CA GLY A 124 -8.43 -14.30 3.97
C GLY A 124 -8.51 -14.53 5.48
N ASN A 125 -7.96 -15.64 5.93
CA ASN A 125 -7.98 -16.01 7.33
C ASN A 125 -6.83 -15.34 8.09
N TRP A 126 -7.18 -14.51 9.04
CA TRP A 126 -6.28 -13.84 9.99
C TRP A 126 -7.05 -13.47 11.27
N SER A 127 -6.34 -13.11 12.31
CA SER A 127 -6.89 -12.75 13.60
C SER A 127 -6.19 -11.52 14.19
N LEU A 128 -6.78 -10.92 15.22
CA LEU A 128 -6.12 -9.84 15.98
C LEU A 128 -4.85 -10.32 16.72
N GLU A 129 -4.78 -11.61 17.07
CA GLU A 129 -3.55 -12.21 17.63
C GLU A 129 -2.43 -12.27 16.59
N ASP A 130 -2.77 -12.59 15.32
CA ASP A 130 -1.79 -12.49 14.23
C ASP A 130 -1.31 -11.05 14.06
N ALA A 131 -2.22 -10.08 14.13
CA ALA A 131 -1.87 -8.65 14.02
C ALA A 131 -0.92 -8.20 15.16
N LYS A 132 -1.12 -8.67 16.39
CA LYS A 132 -0.17 -8.45 17.49
C LYS A 132 1.20 -9.04 17.18
N ALA A 133 1.24 -10.28 16.69
CA ALA A 133 2.49 -10.95 16.33
C ALA A 133 3.24 -10.19 15.20
N TRP A 134 2.52 -9.56 14.24
CA TRP A 134 3.17 -8.71 13.25
C TRP A 134 3.86 -7.51 13.91
N VAL A 135 3.17 -6.80 14.79
CA VAL A 135 3.74 -5.65 15.52
C VAL A 135 4.94 -6.07 16.36
N GLU A 136 4.83 -7.16 17.12
CA GLU A 136 5.93 -7.72 17.93
C GLU A 136 7.16 -8.09 17.08
N SER A 137 6.96 -8.54 15.84
CA SER A 137 8.04 -8.82 14.89
C SER A 137 8.59 -7.57 14.18
N GLY A 138 8.05 -6.39 14.50
CA GLY A 138 8.45 -5.12 13.88
C GLY A 138 7.81 -4.85 12.52
N ILE A 139 6.76 -5.58 12.13
CA ILE A 139 5.94 -5.28 10.96
C ILE A 139 4.76 -4.43 11.42
N THR A 140 4.83 -3.13 11.20
CA THR A 140 3.85 -2.16 11.71
C THR A 140 2.95 -1.56 10.64
N GLN A 141 3.11 -1.92 9.38
CA GLN A 141 2.23 -1.48 8.31
C GLN A 141 1.29 -2.59 7.85
N ALA A 142 0.03 -2.26 7.63
CA ALA A 142 -0.92 -3.15 7.00
C ALA A 142 -1.86 -2.40 6.05
N ILE A 143 -2.38 -3.13 5.07
CA ILE A 143 -3.35 -2.64 4.10
C ILE A 143 -4.70 -3.28 4.41
N TYR A 144 -5.69 -2.47 4.79
CA TYR A 144 -7.06 -2.92 4.91
C TYR A 144 -7.74 -2.82 3.54
N HIS A 145 -7.93 -3.98 2.92
CA HIS A 145 -8.35 -4.05 1.52
C HIS A 145 -9.78 -4.61 1.39
N ARG A 146 -10.73 -3.75 0.99
CA ARG A 146 -12.00 -4.21 0.43
C ARG A 146 -11.72 -4.70 -0.99
N SER A 147 -11.62 -6.03 -1.16
CA SER A 147 -11.20 -6.60 -2.44
C SER A 147 -12.10 -6.14 -3.60
N ARG A 148 -11.50 -6.01 -4.79
CA ARG A 148 -12.21 -5.59 -6.01
C ARG A 148 -13.41 -6.47 -6.31
N ASP A 149 -13.27 -7.78 -6.15
CA ASP A 149 -14.36 -8.71 -6.43
C ASP A 149 -15.49 -8.57 -5.41
N ALA A 150 -15.19 -8.30 -4.14
CA ALA A 150 -16.19 -8.01 -3.12
C ALA A 150 -16.91 -6.68 -3.40
N GLU A 151 -16.19 -5.64 -3.81
CA GLU A 151 -16.78 -4.36 -4.22
C GLU A 151 -17.73 -4.54 -5.41
N LEU A 152 -17.31 -5.27 -6.45
CA LEU A 152 -18.15 -5.60 -7.61
C LEU A 152 -19.38 -6.43 -7.24
N ALA A 153 -19.29 -7.24 -6.18
CA ALA A 153 -20.42 -7.94 -5.58
C ALA A 153 -21.31 -7.07 -4.68
N GLY A 154 -21.08 -5.75 -4.63
CA GLY A 154 -21.89 -4.79 -3.89
C GLY A 154 -21.50 -4.60 -2.43
N LYS A 155 -20.34 -5.10 -1.98
CA LYS A 155 -19.86 -4.88 -0.61
C LYS A 155 -19.45 -3.40 -0.43
N THR A 156 -20.04 -2.73 0.55
CA THR A 156 -19.71 -1.35 0.96
C THR A 156 -18.88 -1.35 2.27
N TRP A 157 -18.39 -0.17 2.68
CA TRP A 157 -17.79 0.02 4.00
C TRP A 157 -18.85 -0.11 5.09
N THR A 158 -18.58 -0.92 6.11
CA THR A 158 -19.49 -1.16 7.23
C THR A 158 -18.94 -0.60 8.53
N THR A 159 -19.80 -0.44 9.53
CA THR A 159 -19.37 -0.05 10.88
C THR A 159 -18.40 -1.07 11.48
N GLU A 160 -18.58 -2.35 11.17
CA GLU A 160 -17.70 -3.44 11.59
C GLU A 160 -16.30 -3.30 10.99
N ASP A 161 -16.19 -2.91 9.71
CA ASP A 161 -14.90 -2.63 9.06
C ASP A 161 -14.18 -1.48 9.80
N ILE A 162 -14.87 -0.38 10.09
CA ILE A 162 -14.31 0.77 10.81
C ILE A 162 -13.85 0.37 12.22
N HIS A 163 -14.67 -0.35 12.99
CA HIS A 163 -14.30 -0.84 14.32
C HIS A 163 -13.09 -1.78 14.28
N LEU A 164 -12.98 -2.62 13.25
CA LEU A 164 -11.84 -3.52 13.10
C LEU A 164 -10.56 -2.74 12.77
N MET A 165 -10.64 -1.75 11.88
CA MET A 165 -9.54 -0.83 11.59
C MET A 165 -9.10 -0.04 12.84
N GLN A 166 -10.04 0.42 13.68
CA GLN A 166 -9.70 1.05 14.96
C GLN A 166 -8.92 0.11 15.89
N LYS A 167 -9.35 -1.15 16.02
CA LYS A 167 -8.64 -2.16 16.83
C LYS A 167 -7.23 -2.42 16.31
N LEU A 168 -7.05 -2.52 15.00
CA LEU A 168 -5.73 -2.66 14.38
C LEU A 168 -4.84 -1.45 14.65
N SER A 169 -5.40 -0.25 14.50
CA SER A 169 -4.71 1.01 14.80
C SER A 169 -4.30 1.10 16.28
N ASP A 170 -5.16 0.65 17.21
CA ASP A 170 -4.85 0.64 18.64
C ASP A 170 -3.75 -0.36 19.01
N LEU A 171 -3.51 -1.40 18.21
CA LEU A 171 -2.35 -2.29 18.32
C LEU A 171 -1.04 -1.64 17.85
N GLY A 172 -1.09 -0.45 17.27
CA GLY A 172 0.09 0.26 16.73
C GLY A 172 0.31 0.04 15.23
N ILE A 173 -0.64 -0.58 14.53
CA ILE A 173 -0.56 -0.76 13.07
C ILE A 173 -0.91 0.56 12.38
N GLN A 174 -0.05 0.97 11.44
CA GLN A 174 -0.28 2.05 10.49
C GLN A 174 -1.06 1.48 9.29
N LEU A 175 -2.31 1.90 9.13
CA LEU A 175 -3.22 1.35 8.14
C LEU A 175 -3.19 2.13 6.83
N SER A 176 -2.91 1.46 5.73
CA SER A 176 -3.29 1.91 4.40
C SER A 176 -4.66 1.33 4.05
N ILE A 177 -5.57 2.17 3.54
CA ILE A 177 -6.97 1.80 3.30
C ILE A 177 -7.24 1.83 1.80
N THR A 178 -7.81 0.74 1.27
CA THR A 178 -8.05 0.58 -0.16
C THR A 178 -9.33 -0.21 -0.47
N GLY A 179 -9.76 -0.11 -1.72
CA GLY A 179 -10.93 -0.80 -2.26
C GLY A 179 -12.03 0.17 -2.67
N GLY A 180 -11.89 0.74 -3.88
CA GLY A 180 -12.84 1.69 -4.44
C GLY A 180 -12.96 3.00 -3.65
N ILE A 181 -11.87 3.47 -3.06
CA ILE A 181 -11.82 4.76 -2.32
C ILE A 181 -12.13 5.91 -3.29
N ILE A 182 -13.06 6.75 -2.88
CA ILE A 182 -13.45 8.00 -3.54
C ILE A 182 -13.38 9.14 -2.51
N PRO A 183 -13.36 10.43 -2.93
CA PRO A 183 -13.28 11.55 -2.01
C PRO A 183 -14.35 11.52 -0.91
N GLU A 184 -15.56 11.13 -1.26
CA GLU A 184 -16.71 11.05 -0.36
C GLU A 184 -16.56 10.02 0.77
N ASP A 185 -15.65 9.05 0.63
CA ASP A 185 -15.43 8.02 1.66
C ASP A 185 -14.47 8.49 2.78
N ILE A 186 -13.61 9.47 2.52
CA ILE A 186 -12.48 9.85 3.40
C ILE A 186 -12.94 10.16 4.82
N HIS A 187 -14.07 10.85 4.98
CA HIS A 187 -14.63 11.21 6.28
C HIS A 187 -14.96 10.02 7.18
N LEU A 188 -15.21 8.82 6.61
CA LEU A 188 -15.55 7.61 7.36
C LEU A 188 -14.39 7.14 8.25
N PHE A 189 -13.17 7.46 7.88
CA PHE A 189 -11.94 6.96 8.49
C PHE A 189 -11.27 7.93 9.45
N LYS A 190 -11.84 9.14 9.65
CA LYS A 190 -11.23 10.23 10.42
C LYS A 190 -10.96 9.91 11.90
N GLU A 191 -11.70 8.96 12.47
CA GLU A 191 -11.53 8.54 13.87
C GLU A 191 -10.45 7.45 14.05
N ILE A 192 -9.86 6.96 12.95
CA ILE A 192 -8.79 5.97 13.01
C ILE A 192 -7.46 6.69 13.23
N LYS A 193 -6.78 6.40 14.35
CA LYS A 193 -5.60 7.16 14.81
C LYS A 193 -4.38 7.06 13.88
N ASN A 194 -4.13 5.87 13.33
CA ASN A 194 -2.91 5.56 12.60
C ASN A 194 -3.21 5.23 11.13
N VAL A 195 -3.89 6.12 10.40
CA VAL A 195 -4.03 5.99 8.95
C VAL A 195 -2.71 6.39 8.29
N LYS A 196 -2.09 5.46 7.57
CA LYS A 196 -0.84 5.67 6.84
C LYS A 196 -1.07 6.28 5.47
N ALA A 197 -2.00 5.69 4.71
CA ALA A 197 -2.31 6.14 3.36
C ALA A 197 -3.75 5.77 2.95
N PHE A 198 -4.27 6.53 2.00
CA PHE A 198 -5.41 6.11 1.18
C PHE A 198 -4.90 5.67 -0.17
N ILE A 199 -5.30 4.47 -0.60
CA ILE A 199 -4.87 3.88 -1.87
C ILE A 199 -6.05 3.89 -2.82
N ALA A 200 -5.90 4.54 -3.96
CA ALA A 200 -6.89 4.55 -5.01
C ALA A 200 -6.25 4.09 -6.33
N GLY A 201 -6.88 3.16 -7.01
CA GLY A 201 -6.50 2.70 -8.35
C GLY A 201 -7.35 3.40 -9.39
N ARG A 202 -8.48 2.78 -9.76
CA ARG A 202 -9.39 3.23 -10.83
C ARG A 202 -9.82 4.71 -10.75
N ALA A 203 -9.92 5.25 -9.55
CA ALA A 203 -10.29 6.65 -9.34
C ALA A 203 -9.18 7.63 -9.74
N LEU A 204 -7.92 7.19 -9.73
CA LEU A 204 -6.75 8.04 -10.03
C LEU A 204 -6.15 7.79 -11.42
N VAL A 205 -6.63 6.80 -12.17
CA VAL A 205 -6.15 6.53 -13.53
C VAL A 205 -7.02 7.24 -14.57
N GLY A 206 -6.43 7.49 -15.75
CA GLY A 206 -7.13 8.16 -16.83
C GLY A 206 -7.11 9.70 -16.73
N GLU A 207 -7.74 10.38 -17.69
CA GLU A 207 -7.68 11.85 -17.87
C GLU A 207 -8.15 12.66 -16.65
N LYS A 208 -9.01 12.09 -15.81
CA LYS A 208 -9.52 12.74 -14.60
C LYS A 208 -8.68 12.46 -13.35
N GLY A 209 -7.56 11.75 -13.50
CA GLY A 209 -6.72 11.34 -12.38
C GLY A 209 -6.30 12.51 -11.49
N GLN A 210 -5.81 13.59 -12.08
CA GLN A 210 -5.39 14.79 -11.35
C GLN A 210 -6.55 15.45 -10.59
N GLU A 211 -7.70 15.65 -11.22
CA GLU A 211 -8.87 16.24 -10.57
C GLU A 211 -9.33 15.41 -9.36
N THR A 212 -9.35 14.08 -9.51
CA THR A 212 -9.73 13.18 -8.41
C THR A 212 -8.68 13.15 -7.31
N ALA A 213 -7.38 13.16 -7.66
CA ALA A 213 -6.30 13.23 -6.68
C ALA A 213 -6.37 14.52 -5.85
N ASP A 214 -6.63 15.65 -6.49
CA ASP A 214 -6.77 16.93 -5.80
C ASP A 214 -7.99 16.95 -4.85
N LYS A 215 -9.11 16.35 -5.25
CA LYS A 215 -10.28 16.18 -4.36
C LYS A 215 -9.97 15.27 -3.17
N LEU A 216 -9.33 14.12 -3.40
CA LEU A 216 -8.90 13.22 -2.32
C LEU A 216 -7.94 13.93 -1.35
N ARG A 217 -7.00 14.71 -1.88
CA ARG A 217 -6.07 15.50 -1.07
C ARG A 217 -6.80 16.55 -0.23
N ALA A 218 -7.76 17.26 -0.82
CA ALA A 218 -8.57 18.26 -0.10
C ALA A 218 -9.37 17.62 1.05
N GLU A 219 -9.96 16.44 0.85
CA GLU A 219 -10.66 15.71 1.92
C GLU A 219 -9.69 15.23 3.01
N ILE A 220 -8.51 14.71 2.64
CA ILE A 220 -7.47 14.35 3.62
C ILE A 220 -7.07 15.59 4.44
N ASP A 221 -6.84 16.71 3.78
CA ASP A 221 -6.44 17.97 4.44
C ASP A 221 -7.54 18.52 5.36
N ALA A 222 -8.81 18.24 5.06
CA ALA A 222 -9.94 18.69 5.88
C ALA A 222 -10.08 17.91 7.20
N TYR A 223 -9.63 16.66 7.27
CA TYR A 223 -9.80 15.80 8.45
C TYR A 223 -8.50 15.48 9.20
N TRP A 224 -7.33 15.70 8.60
CA TRP A 224 -6.02 15.52 9.24
C TRP A 224 -5.18 16.80 9.08
N GLU A 225 -5.16 17.59 10.12
CA GLU A 225 -4.29 18.78 10.24
C GLU A 225 -2.81 18.42 10.52
#